data_5da76cf44008d40846db9339b4fcae5b
#
_entry.id   5da76cf44008d40846db9339b4fcae5b
#
_cell.length_a   1.000
_cell.length_b   1.000
_cell.length_c   1.000
_cell.angle_alpha   90.00
_cell.angle_beta   90.00
_cell.angle_gamma   90.00
#
_symmetry.space_group_name_H-M   'P 1'
#
loop_
_entity.id
_entity.type
_entity.pdbx_description
1 polymer ?
#
loop_
_entity_poly.entity_id
_entity_poly.type
_entity_poly.pdbx_seq_one_letter_code
_entity_poly.pdbx_strand_id
1 'polypeptide(L)'
;MHSLSTDENNKDELRKYYRNERHLRFSEESWLHILGGTEFTKAVHIAAYLSYGDEPQTTDLIAELIHDGKNIYLPRMLSDKDLEWVRWDGNPEYLTKKGKMFEPIGPALSAVEIQQIEIVIVPALHVDREGNRLGQGGGSYDRALALLPAWRIALVHYGEITSELLPHESFDQRVDAAATPDLVVRFSNPS
;
A
#
# COMPACT_ATOMS: atom_id res chain seq x y z
N MET A 1 15.16 -23.10 -17.93
CA MET A 1 14.89 -21.78 -18.51
C MET A 1 13.40 -21.54 -18.41
N HIS A 2 12.96 -20.79 -17.38
CA HIS A 2 11.57 -20.31 -17.33
C HIS A 2 11.49 -19.13 -18.29
N SER A 3 10.73 -19.27 -19.38
CA SER A 3 10.35 -18.13 -20.19
C SER A 3 9.40 -17.29 -19.33
N LEU A 4 9.83 -16.11 -18.92
CA LEU A 4 8.94 -15.10 -18.35
C LEU A 4 7.80 -14.88 -19.35
N SER A 5 6.57 -14.81 -18.86
CA SER A 5 5.43 -14.49 -19.72
C SER A 5 5.63 -13.09 -20.34
N THR A 6 5.08 -12.86 -21.51
CA THR A 6 5.12 -11.53 -22.17
C THR A 6 4.59 -10.43 -21.25
N ASP A 7 3.66 -10.77 -20.35
CA ASP A 7 3.03 -9.84 -19.41
C ASP A 7 3.98 -9.46 -18.24
N GLU A 8 4.80 -10.40 -17.75
CA GLU A 8 5.79 -10.11 -16.71
C GLU A 8 6.91 -9.19 -17.20
N ASN A 9 7.40 -9.42 -18.41
CA ASN A 9 8.38 -8.52 -19.06
C ASN A 9 7.80 -7.12 -19.25
N ASN A 10 6.53 -7.01 -19.62
CA ASN A 10 5.83 -5.73 -19.75
C ASN A 10 5.66 -5.02 -18.39
N LYS A 11 5.33 -5.75 -17.32
CA LYS A 11 5.25 -5.19 -15.96
C LYS A 11 6.58 -4.62 -15.48
N ASP A 12 7.71 -5.30 -15.75
CA ASP A 12 9.02 -4.83 -15.30
C ASP A 12 9.49 -3.58 -16.05
N GLU A 13 9.22 -3.49 -17.34
CA GLU A 13 9.48 -2.28 -18.13
C GLU A 13 8.64 -1.10 -17.63
N LEU A 14 7.34 -1.32 -17.35
CA LEU A 14 6.46 -0.30 -16.78
C LEU A 14 6.90 0.13 -15.38
N ARG A 15 7.32 -0.79 -14.51
CA ARG A 15 7.86 -0.47 -13.20
C ARG A 15 9.08 0.44 -13.30
N LYS A 16 9.99 0.11 -14.21
CA LYS A 16 11.19 0.92 -14.45
C LYS A 16 10.84 2.31 -14.96
N TYR A 17 9.93 2.39 -15.90
CA TYR A 17 9.43 3.66 -16.44
C TYR A 17 8.79 4.53 -15.36
N TYR A 18 7.82 4.00 -14.61
CA TYR A 18 7.09 4.77 -13.60
C TYR A 18 7.95 5.15 -12.38
N ARG A 19 8.93 4.33 -11.98
CA ARG A 19 9.90 4.74 -10.95
C ARG A 19 10.71 5.95 -11.40
N ASN A 20 11.16 5.97 -12.65
CA ASN A 20 11.90 7.11 -13.18
C ASN A 20 11.02 8.36 -13.27
N GLU A 21 9.80 8.23 -13.77
CA GLU A 21 8.83 9.32 -13.84
C GLU A 21 8.51 9.89 -12.44
N ARG A 22 8.29 9.01 -11.46
CA ARG A 22 8.07 9.40 -10.07
C ARG A 22 9.25 10.19 -9.51
N HIS A 23 10.46 9.70 -9.71
CA HIS A 23 11.67 10.37 -9.23
C HIS A 23 11.82 11.78 -9.81
N LEU A 24 11.50 11.96 -11.08
CA LEU A 24 11.57 13.27 -11.74
C LEU A 24 10.47 14.25 -11.28
N ARG A 25 9.34 13.75 -10.81
CA ARG A 25 8.17 14.54 -10.43
C ARG A 25 7.92 14.58 -8.93
N PHE A 26 8.76 13.92 -8.15
CA PHE A 26 8.59 13.84 -6.70
C PHE A 26 8.48 15.23 -6.07
N SER A 27 7.45 15.39 -5.23
CA SER A 27 7.24 16.53 -4.36
C SER A 27 6.75 16.06 -2.99
N GLU A 28 7.08 16.80 -1.95
CA GLU A 28 6.58 16.54 -0.61
C GLU A 28 5.12 16.98 -0.52
N GLU A 29 4.22 16.04 -0.57
CA GLU A 29 2.77 16.23 -0.58
C GLU A 29 2.13 15.51 0.61
N SER A 30 0.90 15.87 0.94
CA SER A 30 0.16 15.30 2.06
C SER A 30 -1.11 14.58 1.59
N TRP A 31 -1.41 13.45 2.24
CA TRP A 31 -2.63 12.67 2.03
C TRP A 31 -3.60 12.73 3.21
N LEU A 32 -3.42 13.69 4.14
CA LEU A 32 -4.26 13.83 5.35
C LEU A 32 -5.75 14.01 5.04
N HIS A 33 -6.10 14.54 3.87
CA HIS A 33 -7.49 14.74 3.45
C HIS A 33 -8.30 13.43 3.41
N ILE A 34 -7.65 12.26 3.22
CA ILE A 34 -8.36 10.96 3.19
C ILE A 34 -8.98 10.59 4.54
N LEU A 35 -8.45 11.12 5.65
CA LEU A 35 -8.92 10.83 7.00
C LEU A 35 -10.37 11.30 7.24
N GLY A 36 -10.83 12.30 6.50
CA GLY A 36 -12.23 12.74 6.51
C GLY A 36 -13.21 11.78 5.83
N GLY A 37 -12.71 10.75 5.15
CA GLY A 37 -13.53 9.74 4.49
C GLY A 37 -14.29 8.86 5.48
N THR A 38 -15.48 8.40 5.08
CA THR A 38 -16.35 7.56 5.92
C THR A 38 -15.66 6.28 6.37
N GLU A 39 -14.83 5.71 5.54
CA GLU A 39 -14.09 4.50 5.82
C GLU A 39 -13.13 4.73 7.01
N PHE A 40 -12.33 5.79 6.95
CA PHE A 40 -11.36 6.12 8.02
C PHE A 40 -12.02 6.56 9.33
N THR A 41 -13.11 7.32 9.26
CA THR A 41 -13.82 7.77 10.48
C THR A 41 -14.40 6.60 11.25
N LYS A 42 -14.86 5.55 10.60
CA LYS A 42 -15.45 4.36 11.22
C LYS A 42 -14.43 3.30 11.65
N ALA A 43 -13.38 3.12 10.87
CA ALA A 43 -12.38 2.07 11.12
C ALA A 43 -11.61 2.31 12.43
N VAL A 44 -11.30 1.23 13.13
CA VAL A 44 -10.47 1.20 14.34
C VAL A 44 -9.13 0.53 14.04
N HIS A 45 -9.09 -0.46 13.17
CA HIS A 45 -7.93 -1.28 12.87
C HIS A 45 -7.43 -1.01 11.44
N ILE A 46 -6.27 -0.37 11.32
CA ILE A 46 -5.74 0.09 10.03
C ILE A 46 -4.31 -0.43 9.82
N ALA A 47 -4.10 -1.14 8.73
CA ALA A 47 -2.77 -1.49 8.26
C ALA A 47 -2.23 -0.40 7.33
N ALA A 48 -0.97 -0.06 7.49
CA ALA A 48 -0.30 0.96 6.67
C ALA A 48 1.17 0.59 6.47
N TYR A 49 1.84 1.25 5.55
CA TYR A 49 3.28 1.11 5.34
C TYR A 49 4.01 2.38 5.78
N LEU A 50 5.26 2.24 6.18
CA LEU A 50 6.16 3.39 6.34
C LEU A 50 6.83 3.68 5.00
N SER A 51 6.57 4.85 4.46
CA SER A 51 7.11 5.30 3.17
C SER A 51 8.64 5.42 3.20
N TYR A 52 9.27 5.08 2.10
CA TYR A 52 10.68 5.32 1.87
C TYR A 52 10.95 5.82 0.45
N GLY A 53 12.06 6.57 0.26
CA GLY A 53 12.40 7.13 -1.05
C GLY A 53 11.32 8.08 -1.57
N ASP A 54 10.90 7.86 -2.81
CA ASP A 54 9.93 8.70 -3.53
C ASP A 54 8.47 8.20 -3.34
N GLU A 55 8.18 7.37 -2.35
CA GLU A 55 6.82 6.92 -2.06
C GLU A 55 5.98 8.06 -1.45
N PRO A 56 4.64 8.04 -1.67
CA PRO A 56 3.73 8.93 -0.94
C PRO A 56 3.96 8.88 0.56
N GLN A 57 4.15 10.03 1.19
CA GLN A 57 4.51 10.13 2.60
C GLN A 57 3.36 9.66 3.50
N THR A 58 3.68 8.70 4.39
CA THR A 58 2.70 8.11 5.30
C THR A 58 2.93 8.47 6.77
N THR A 59 4.07 9.08 7.10
CA THR A 59 4.44 9.36 8.49
C THR A 59 3.41 10.22 9.21
N ASP A 60 3.04 11.37 8.63
CA ASP A 60 2.07 12.30 9.24
C ASP A 60 0.67 11.68 9.27
N LEU A 61 0.31 10.95 8.21
CA LEU A 61 -0.96 10.24 8.13
C LEU A 61 -1.09 9.20 9.25
N ILE A 62 -0.06 8.41 9.48
CA ILE A 62 -0.03 7.41 10.54
C ILE A 62 -0.03 8.08 11.93
N ALA A 63 0.72 9.16 12.10
CA ALA A 63 0.75 9.91 13.36
C ALA A 63 -0.65 10.45 13.73
N GLU A 64 -1.38 11.00 12.76
CA GLU A 64 -2.74 11.49 12.98
C GLU A 64 -3.72 10.35 13.29
N LEU A 65 -3.63 9.21 12.59
CA LEU A 65 -4.43 8.02 12.89
C LEU A 65 -4.19 7.52 14.32
N ILE A 66 -2.94 7.50 14.78
CA ILE A 66 -2.60 7.12 16.16
C ILE A 66 -3.16 8.15 17.15
N HIS A 67 -3.04 9.44 16.85
CA HIS A 67 -3.61 10.52 17.66
C HIS A 67 -5.13 10.36 17.82
N ASP A 68 -5.82 9.96 16.77
CA ASP A 68 -7.27 9.66 16.77
C ASP A 68 -7.62 8.32 17.44
N GLY A 69 -6.68 7.65 18.06
CA GLY A 69 -6.88 6.41 18.81
C GLY A 69 -7.06 5.17 17.95
N LYS A 70 -6.65 5.20 16.68
CA LYS A 70 -6.70 4.03 15.80
C LYS A 70 -5.56 3.04 16.14
N ASN A 71 -5.80 1.76 15.93
CA ASN A 71 -4.78 0.72 16.03
C ASN A 71 -4.07 0.59 14.68
N ILE A 72 -2.77 0.83 14.69
CA ILE A 72 -1.94 0.78 13.47
C ILE A 72 -1.14 -0.50 13.41
N TYR A 73 -1.11 -1.11 12.24
CA TYR A 73 -0.35 -2.31 11.93
C TYR A 73 0.59 -2.04 10.76
N LEU A 74 1.89 -2.31 10.97
CA LEU A 74 2.91 -2.14 9.95
C LEU A 74 3.35 -3.50 9.43
N PRO A 75 3.72 -3.60 8.14
CA PRO A 75 4.22 -4.82 7.55
C PRO A 75 5.66 -5.08 7.99
N ARG A 76 5.97 -6.35 8.22
CA ARG A 76 7.34 -6.86 8.35
C ARG A 76 7.54 -7.96 7.32
N MET A 77 8.61 -7.85 6.54
CA MET A 77 8.87 -8.80 5.45
C MET A 77 9.63 -10.02 5.96
N LEU A 78 9.08 -11.19 5.68
CA LEU A 78 9.69 -12.49 5.95
C LEU A 78 10.74 -12.86 4.89
N SER A 79 11.50 -13.93 5.13
CA SER A 79 12.55 -14.40 4.22
C SER A 79 12.03 -14.90 2.87
N ASP A 80 10.80 -15.40 2.82
CA ASP A 80 10.07 -15.83 1.61
C ASP A 80 9.35 -14.69 0.89
N LYS A 81 9.53 -13.46 1.36
CA LYS A 81 8.88 -12.22 0.90
C LYS A 81 7.38 -12.12 1.22
N ASP A 82 6.85 -12.97 2.08
CA ASP A 82 5.53 -12.76 2.65
C ASP A 82 5.56 -11.63 3.68
N LEU A 83 4.39 -11.06 3.95
CA LEU A 83 4.24 -10.02 4.95
C LEU A 83 3.50 -10.56 6.17
N GLU A 84 4.04 -10.26 7.34
CA GLU A 84 3.32 -10.35 8.59
C GLU A 84 3.02 -8.94 9.11
N TRP A 85 2.00 -8.81 9.93
CA TRP A 85 1.55 -7.54 10.46
C TRP A 85 1.87 -7.43 11.94
N VAL A 86 2.45 -6.32 12.35
CA VAL A 86 2.86 -6.05 13.73
C VAL A 86 2.23 -4.74 14.18
N ARG A 87 1.60 -4.75 15.36
CA ARG A 87 1.04 -3.53 15.95
C ARG A 87 2.16 -2.54 16.26
N TRP A 88 1.94 -1.28 15.93
CA TRP A 88 2.85 -0.19 16.22
C TRP A 88 2.12 0.99 16.87
N ASP A 89 2.70 1.56 17.90
CA ASP A 89 2.13 2.63 18.72
C ASP A 89 2.66 4.04 18.37
N GLY A 90 3.49 4.15 17.34
CA GLY A 90 4.12 5.39 16.94
C GLY A 90 5.51 5.62 17.56
N ASN A 91 5.96 4.77 18.48
CA ASN A 91 7.29 4.93 19.08
C ASN A 91 8.40 4.42 18.13
N PRO A 92 9.30 5.31 17.65
CA PRO A 92 10.40 4.93 16.77
C PRO A 92 11.36 3.88 17.35
N GLU A 93 11.43 3.74 18.67
CA GLU A 93 12.27 2.73 19.33
C GLU A 93 11.82 1.29 19.01
N TYR A 94 10.55 1.12 18.62
CA TYR A 94 10.00 -0.15 18.18
C TYR A 94 10.09 -0.36 16.66
N LEU A 95 11.02 0.35 16.02
CA LEU A 95 11.38 0.13 14.61
C LEU A 95 12.83 -0.33 14.48
N THR A 96 13.07 -1.23 13.56
CA THR A 96 14.41 -1.63 13.14
C THR A 96 14.65 -1.30 11.68
N LYS A 97 15.87 -0.87 11.36
CA LYS A 97 16.23 -0.55 9.97
C LYS A 97 16.65 -1.81 9.22
N LYS A 98 16.00 -2.06 8.09
CA LYS A 98 16.33 -3.16 7.18
C LYS A 98 16.55 -2.60 5.77
N GLY A 99 17.79 -2.41 5.40
CA GLY A 99 18.16 -1.74 4.15
C GLY A 99 17.71 -0.27 4.17
N LYS A 100 16.80 0.10 3.24
CA LYS A 100 16.24 1.45 3.14
C LYS A 100 14.91 1.61 3.91
N MET A 101 14.33 0.51 4.37
CA MET A 101 13.03 0.50 5.05
C MET A 101 13.18 0.40 6.56
N PHE A 102 12.12 0.77 7.27
CA PHE A 102 11.95 0.49 8.68
C PHE A 102 10.87 -0.56 8.86
N GLU A 103 11.11 -1.53 9.73
CA GLU A 103 10.17 -2.60 10.05
C GLU A 103 9.85 -2.59 11.55
N PRO A 104 8.60 -2.92 11.95
CA PRO A 104 8.21 -2.93 13.35
C PRO A 104 8.85 -4.11 14.11
N ILE A 105 9.21 -3.85 15.38
CA ILE A 105 9.66 -4.85 16.33
C ILE A 105 8.43 -5.25 17.17
N GLY A 106 8.24 -6.56 17.37
CA GLY A 106 7.15 -7.05 18.22
C GLY A 106 6.57 -8.37 17.70
N PRO A 107 5.55 -8.90 18.39
CA PRO A 107 4.86 -10.08 17.95
C PRO A 107 4.01 -9.78 16.70
N ALA A 108 4.03 -10.71 15.75
CA ALA A 108 3.13 -10.66 14.61
C ALA A 108 1.70 -10.97 15.04
N LEU A 109 0.73 -10.37 14.34
CA LEU A 109 -0.68 -10.73 14.51
C LEU A 109 -0.92 -12.18 14.10
N SER A 110 -1.76 -12.87 14.86
CA SER A 110 -2.26 -14.18 14.51
C SER A 110 -3.23 -14.13 13.31
N ALA A 111 -3.51 -15.28 12.71
CA ALA A 111 -4.48 -15.41 11.61
C ALA A 111 -5.89 -14.91 11.98
N VAL A 112 -6.26 -14.93 13.26
CA VAL A 112 -7.54 -14.41 13.74
C VAL A 112 -7.48 -12.88 13.87
N GLU A 113 -6.39 -12.34 14.39
CA GLU A 113 -6.24 -10.90 14.59
C GLU A 113 -6.15 -10.12 13.29
N ILE A 114 -5.51 -10.67 12.25
CA ILE A 114 -5.45 -10.01 10.94
C ILE A 114 -6.83 -9.83 10.29
N GLN A 115 -7.82 -10.66 10.66
CA GLN A 115 -9.21 -10.52 10.17
C GLN A 115 -9.92 -9.28 10.75
N GLN A 116 -9.37 -8.64 11.78
CA GLN A 116 -9.90 -7.41 12.36
C GLN A 116 -9.45 -6.17 11.60
N ILE A 117 -8.47 -6.27 10.71
CA ILE A 117 -8.01 -5.15 9.90
C ILE A 117 -9.14 -4.73 8.94
N GLU A 118 -9.55 -3.46 9.07
CA GLU A 118 -10.70 -2.90 8.34
C GLU A 118 -10.24 -2.11 7.11
N ILE A 119 -9.05 -1.49 7.19
CA ILE A 119 -8.44 -0.72 6.09
C ILE A 119 -6.99 -1.16 5.92
N VAL A 120 -6.58 -1.28 4.65
CA VAL A 120 -5.15 -1.40 4.30
C VAL A 120 -4.78 -0.24 3.38
N ILE A 121 -3.84 0.58 3.82
CA ILE A 121 -3.17 1.59 2.99
C ILE A 121 -2.00 0.88 2.30
N VAL A 122 -2.02 0.82 0.98
CA VAL A 122 -1.04 0.05 0.18
C VAL A 122 -0.16 0.95 -0.67
N PRO A 123 1.13 0.62 -0.83
CA PRO A 123 1.99 1.30 -1.77
C PRO A 123 1.66 0.86 -3.21
N ALA A 124 1.73 1.80 -4.14
CA ALA A 124 1.61 1.54 -5.57
C ALA A 124 2.50 2.50 -6.36
N LEU A 125 3.02 2.06 -7.49
CA LEU A 125 3.67 2.93 -8.49
C LEU A 125 2.63 3.61 -9.38
N HIS A 126 1.55 2.90 -9.68
CA HIS A 126 0.48 3.36 -10.55
C HIS A 126 -0.79 2.57 -10.28
N VAL A 127 -1.95 3.18 -10.52
CA VAL A 127 -3.26 2.53 -10.42
C VAL A 127 -4.06 2.86 -11.67
N ASP A 128 -4.76 1.87 -12.23
CA ASP A 128 -5.62 2.08 -13.38
C ASP A 128 -7.09 2.37 -12.98
N ARG A 129 -7.91 2.63 -13.99
CA ARG A 129 -9.35 2.95 -13.85
C ARG A 129 -10.19 1.83 -13.24
N GLU A 130 -9.68 0.61 -13.16
CA GLU A 130 -10.35 -0.56 -12.59
C GLU A 130 -9.81 -0.95 -11.21
N GLY A 131 -8.86 -0.18 -10.68
CA GLY A 131 -8.22 -0.45 -9.40
C GLY A 131 -7.11 -1.50 -9.46
N ASN A 132 -6.66 -1.91 -10.66
CA ASN A 132 -5.44 -2.70 -10.77
C ASN A 132 -4.26 -1.82 -10.37
N ARG A 133 -3.37 -2.35 -9.52
CA ARG A 133 -2.20 -1.61 -9.05
C ARG A 133 -0.90 -2.21 -9.56
N LEU A 134 0.02 -1.38 -9.95
CA LEU A 134 1.39 -1.76 -10.24
C LEU A 134 2.24 -1.55 -8.98
N GLY A 135 2.66 -2.65 -8.37
CA GLY A 135 3.57 -2.62 -7.21
C GLY A 135 5.04 -2.73 -7.62
N GLN A 136 5.91 -2.90 -6.62
CA GLN A 136 7.37 -2.96 -6.82
C GLN A 136 7.88 -4.30 -7.41
N GLY A 137 7.02 -5.30 -7.59
CA GLY A 137 7.35 -6.57 -8.26
C GLY A 137 7.63 -7.74 -7.33
N GLY A 138 7.56 -7.58 -6.02
CA GLY A 138 7.79 -8.68 -5.07
C GLY A 138 6.59 -9.60 -4.84
N GLY A 139 5.37 -9.20 -5.24
CA GLY A 139 4.13 -9.94 -5.00
C GLY A 139 3.71 -10.02 -3.53
N SER A 140 4.48 -9.44 -2.61
CA SER A 140 4.27 -9.52 -1.17
C SER A 140 2.91 -8.98 -0.75
N TYR A 141 2.51 -7.83 -1.30
CA TYR A 141 1.20 -7.25 -1.01
C TYR A 141 0.05 -8.05 -1.63
N ASP A 142 0.22 -8.65 -2.81
CA ASP A 142 -0.85 -9.46 -3.41
C ASP A 142 -1.15 -10.69 -2.57
N ARG A 143 -0.12 -11.36 -2.06
CA ARG A 143 -0.30 -12.50 -1.15
C ARG A 143 -0.90 -12.07 0.19
N ALA A 144 -0.45 -10.96 0.78
CA ALA A 144 -0.97 -10.46 2.04
C ALA A 144 -2.44 -10.01 1.92
N LEU A 145 -2.77 -9.25 0.87
CA LEU A 145 -4.12 -8.74 0.64
C LEU A 145 -5.14 -9.84 0.35
N ALA A 146 -4.72 -10.96 -0.25
CA ALA A 146 -5.60 -12.11 -0.46
C ALA A 146 -6.12 -12.72 0.86
N LEU A 147 -5.42 -12.50 1.98
CA LEU A 147 -5.77 -12.99 3.31
C LEU A 147 -6.61 -12.00 4.13
N LEU A 148 -6.81 -10.78 3.65
CA LEU A 148 -7.44 -9.69 4.40
C LEU A 148 -8.80 -9.30 3.79
N PRO A 149 -9.87 -9.30 4.59
CA PRO A 149 -11.19 -8.82 4.15
C PRO A 149 -11.31 -7.28 4.19
N ALA A 150 -10.19 -6.58 4.26
CA ALA A 150 -10.11 -5.14 4.47
C ALA A 150 -10.41 -4.34 3.20
N TRP A 151 -10.97 -3.15 3.37
CA TRP A 151 -11.01 -2.14 2.33
C TRP A 151 -9.59 -1.61 2.02
N ARG A 152 -9.27 -1.45 0.74
CA ARG A 152 -7.91 -1.21 0.25
C ARG A 152 -7.81 0.12 -0.44
N ILE A 153 -6.88 0.97 0.00
CA ILE A 153 -6.61 2.25 -0.64
C ILE A 153 -5.13 2.37 -1.00
N ALA A 154 -4.84 2.68 -2.25
CA ALA A 154 -3.49 2.99 -2.69
C ALA A 154 -3.20 4.47 -2.57
N LEU A 155 -2.02 4.84 -2.05
CA LEU A 155 -1.53 6.21 -2.15
C LEU A 155 -0.62 6.34 -3.38
N VAL A 156 -0.86 7.37 -4.16
CA VAL A 156 -0.13 7.66 -5.40
C VAL A 156 0.07 9.18 -5.55
N HIS A 157 1.08 9.59 -6.31
CA HIS A 157 1.30 11.00 -6.63
C HIS A 157 0.38 11.46 -7.78
N TYR A 158 0.38 12.76 -8.06
CA TYR A 158 -0.31 13.32 -9.21
C TYR A 158 0.11 12.63 -10.51
N GLY A 159 -0.88 12.27 -11.34
CA GLY A 159 -0.64 11.63 -12.63
C GLY A 159 -0.32 10.13 -12.57
N GLU A 160 -0.41 9.51 -11.39
CA GLU A 160 -0.19 8.07 -11.21
C GLU A 160 -1.51 7.26 -11.19
N ILE A 161 -2.63 7.90 -11.46
CA ILE A 161 -3.90 7.23 -11.80
C ILE A 161 -4.09 7.35 -13.31
N THR A 162 -4.23 6.22 -14.00
CA THR A 162 -4.38 6.17 -15.45
C THR A 162 -5.74 5.65 -15.91
N SER A 163 -6.21 6.12 -17.05
CA SER A 163 -7.38 5.57 -17.72
C SER A 163 -7.09 4.30 -18.52
N GLU A 164 -5.82 4.03 -18.82
CA GLU A 164 -5.39 2.82 -19.52
C GLU A 164 -5.28 1.66 -18.53
N LEU A 165 -5.63 0.45 -19.00
CA LEU A 165 -5.51 -0.75 -18.17
C LEU A 165 -4.04 -1.14 -18.00
N LEU A 166 -3.66 -1.40 -16.75
CA LEU A 166 -2.37 -1.97 -16.43
C LEU A 166 -2.38 -3.49 -16.68
N PRO A 167 -1.26 -4.06 -17.10
CA PRO A 167 -1.13 -5.51 -17.19
C PRO A 167 -1.31 -6.11 -15.80
N HIS A 168 -2.22 -7.08 -15.68
CA HIS A 168 -2.53 -7.74 -14.42
C HIS A 168 -2.72 -9.24 -14.63
N GLU A 169 -2.51 -9.99 -13.57
CA GLU A 169 -2.66 -11.43 -13.51
C GLU A 169 -3.80 -11.79 -12.54
N SER A 170 -4.30 -13.01 -12.63
CA SER A 170 -5.45 -13.47 -11.83
C SER A 170 -5.24 -13.43 -10.32
N PHE A 171 -4.00 -13.45 -9.86
CA PHE A 171 -3.64 -13.36 -8.45
C PHE A 171 -3.36 -11.93 -7.96
N ASP A 172 -3.23 -10.95 -8.87
CA ASP A 172 -3.04 -9.55 -8.48
C ASP A 172 -4.28 -9.03 -7.75
N GLN A 173 -4.06 -8.40 -6.63
CA GLN A 173 -5.13 -7.87 -5.79
C GLN A 173 -5.39 -6.40 -6.13
N ARG A 174 -6.63 -6.12 -6.52
CA ARG A 174 -7.10 -4.75 -6.79
C ARG A 174 -7.24 -3.95 -5.51
N VAL A 175 -7.27 -2.63 -5.67
CA VAL A 175 -7.64 -1.71 -4.61
C VAL A 175 -9.07 -1.18 -4.82
N ASP A 176 -9.74 -0.84 -3.72
CA ASP A 176 -11.09 -0.27 -3.75
C ASP A 176 -11.06 1.24 -4.01
N ALA A 177 -9.93 1.87 -3.70
CA ALA A 177 -9.69 3.29 -3.96
C ALA A 177 -8.22 3.60 -4.21
N ALA A 178 -7.97 4.74 -4.84
CA ALA A 178 -6.67 5.37 -4.92
C ALA A 178 -6.77 6.85 -4.53
N ALA A 179 -5.79 7.34 -3.78
CA ALA A 179 -5.72 8.73 -3.37
C ALA A 179 -4.47 9.42 -3.92
N THR A 180 -4.67 10.57 -4.56
CA THR A 180 -3.64 11.57 -4.82
C THR A 180 -3.67 12.64 -3.71
N PRO A 181 -2.75 13.60 -3.67
CA PRO A 181 -2.77 14.65 -2.65
C PRO A 181 -4.06 15.50 -2.58
N ASP A 182 -4.89 15.49 -3.61
CA ASP A 182 -6.08 16.35 -3.71
C ASP A 182 -7.40 15.63 -3.92
N LEU A 183 -7.38 14.32 -4.25
CA LEU A 183 -8.62 13.59 -4.53
C LEU A 183 -8.54 12.12 -4.10
N VAL A 184 -9.72 11.51 -3.94
CA VAL A 184 -9.88 10.07 -3.75
C VAL A 184 -10.78 9.54 -4.87
N VAL A 185 -10.26 8.61 -5.65
CA VAL A 185 -11.01 7.86 -6.66
C VAL A 185 -11.41 6.52 -6.05
N ARG A 186 -12.72 6.20 -6.07
CA ARG A 186 -13.23 4.88 -5.67
C ARG A 186 -13.56 4.07 -6.91
N PHE A 187 -13.16 2.82 -6.91
CA PHE A 187 -13.39 1.90 -8.02
C PHE A 187 -14.61 1.04 -7.72
N SER A 188 -15.45 0.83 -8.74
CA SER A 188 -16.57 -0.10 -8.64
C SER A 188 -16.03 -1.52 -8.72
N ASN A 189 -16.29 -2.33 -7.70
CA ASN A 189 -16.03 -3.76 -7.83
C ASN A 189 -16.91 -4.30 -8.97
N PRO A 190 -16.35 -4.99 -9.97
CA PRO A 190 -17.17 -5.73 -10.90
C PRO A 190 -17.96 -6.78 -10.11
N SER A 191 -19.28 -6.72 -10.25
CA SER A 191 -20.26 -7.65 -9.66
C SER A 191 -20.00 -9.08 -10.14
#